data_0a76d0c97ac9fc1bfbbd0a17d297b342
#
_entry.id   0a76d0c97ac9fc1bfbbd0a17d297b342
#
_cell.length_a   1.000
_cell.length_b   1.000
_cell.length_c   1.000
_cell.angle_alpha   90.00
_cell.angle_beta   90.00
_cell.angle_gamma   90.00
#
_symmetry.space_group_name_H-M   'P 1'
#
loop_
_entity.id
_entity.type
_entity.pdbx_description
1 polymer ?
#
loop_
_entity_poly.entity_id
_entity_poly.type
_entity_poly.pdbx_seq_one_letter_code
_entity_poly.pdbx_strand_id
1 'polypeptide(L)'
;MLKKGQVTIFIILAIIIVAAILVYFLWVRPTYNFQEGGQLNFEGCVEDVIKESVEKLGMQGGFANPEFYYDYKTNSVAYLCYTNLYYRPCIRQVAFLSQKFEAELKKDTGAKIQSCYESSVRELRSKGFDVKDAEGNLEIDLSLGKINVLFSAPTSVSSDSGGSSFEDFDFSINSKIYRLLSIASSIVESEIHSGDGGIEILRLTYYDLNLEIERQEGGSKIYSIEDETTKE
;
A
#
# COMPACT_ATOMS: atom_id res chain seq x y z
N MET A 1 -41.05 54.92 -42.37
CA MET A 1 -41.23 53.48 -42.70
C MET A 1 -39.99 52.67 -42.43
N LEU A 2 -39.53 52.64 -41.17
CA LEU A 2 -38.24 51.95 -40.83
C LEU A 2 -38.31 51.03 -39.60
N LYS A 3 -39.49 50.64 -39.13
CA LYS A 3 -39.63 49.81 -37.93
C LYS A 3 -39.92 48.32 -38.17
N LYS A 4 -40.25 47.91 -39.39
CA LYS A 4 -40.58 46.49 -39.67
C LYS A 4 -39.37 45.60 -39.96
N GLY A 5 -38.24 46.13 -40.45
CA GLY A 5 -37.02 45.36 -40.72
C GLY A 5 -36.19 45.02 -39.47
N GLN A 6 -36.28 45.81 -38.43
CA GLN A 6 -35.52 45.65 -37.23
C GLN A 6 -36.02 44.46 -36.39
N VAL A 7 -37.33 44.23 -36.32
CA VAL A 7 -37.94 43.10 -35.61
C VAL A 7 -37.59 41.76 -36.28
N THR A 8 -37.52 41.71 -37.59
CA THR A 8 -37.18 40.49 -38.34
C THR A 8 -35.71 40.02 -38.06
N ILE A 9 -34.81 40.99 -37.93
CA ILE A 9 -33.40 40.69 -37.57
C ILE A 9 -33.26 40.08 -36.17
N PHE A 10 -34.02 40.61 -35.19
CA PHE A 10 -34.01 40.05 -33.84
C PHE A 10 -34.61 38.64 -33.78
N ILE A 11 -35.67 38.38 -34.55
CA ILE A 11 -36.26 37.04 -34.61
C ILE A 11 -35.27 36.03 -35.23
N ILE A 12 -34.59 36.41 -36.31
CA ILE A 12 -33.60 35.54 -36.97
C ILE A 12 -32.42 35.27 -36.01
N LEU A 13 -31.93 36.29 -35.29
CA LEU A 13 -30.85 36.16 -34.34
C LEU A 13 -31.23 35.22 -33.15
N ALA A 14 -32.47 35.37 -32.67
CA ALA A 14 -32.99 34.52 -31.58
C ALA A 14 -33.07 33.04 -32.02
N ILE A 15 -33.54 32.78 -33.27
CA ILE A 15 -33.61 31.42 -33.81
C ILE A 15 -32.21 30.82 -33.97
N ILE A 16 -31.23 31.60 -34.43
CA ILE A 16 -29.83 31.13 -34.57
C ILE A 16 -29.23 30.78 -33.18
N ILE A 17 -29.48 31.62 -32.19
CA ILE A 17 -28.99 31.36 -30.83
C ILE A 17 -29.62 30.09 -30.26
N VAL A 18 -30.95 29.93 -30.37
CA VAL A 18 -31.65 28.72 -29.91
C VAL A 18 -31.15 27.48 -30.67
N ALA A 19 -30.99 27.56 -31.99
CA ALA A 19 -30.44 26.46 -32.79
C ALA A 19 -29.00 26.11 -32.36
N ALA A 20 -28.14 27.11 -32.10
CA ALA A 20 -26.78 26.91 -31.65
C ALA A 20 -26.72 26.24 -30.24
N ILE A 21 -27.63 26.65 -29.33
CA ILE A 21 -27.77 26.05 -28.02
C ILE A 21 -28.25 24.60 -28.14
N LEU A 22 -29.23 24.32 -28.97
CA LEU A 22 -29.71 22.95 -29.20
C LEU A 22 -28.64 22.06 -29.85
N VAL A 23 -27.89 22.55 -30.83
CA VAL A 23 -26.76 21.84 -31.43
C VAL A 23 -25.67 21.62 -30.40
N TYR A 24 -25.35 22.62 -29.56
CA TYR A 24 -24.39 22.47 -28.48
C TYR A 24 -24.84 21.38 -27.47
N PHE A 25 -26.11 21.36 -27.04
CA PHE A 25 -26.63 20.32 -26.13
C PHE A 25 -26.75 18.95 -26.81
N LEU A 26 -26.98 18.87 -28.11
CA LEU A 26 -27.06 17.59 -28.84
C LEU A 26 -25.70 17.04 -29.25
N TRP A 27 -24.71 17.92 -29.49
CA TRP A 27 -23.34 17.53 -29.87
C TRP A 27 -22.39 17.44 -28.67
N VAL A 28 -22.48 18.36 -27.73
CA VAL A 28 -21.87 18.26 -26.41
C VAL A 28 -22.87 17.56 -25.49
N ARG A 29 -23.31 16.35 -25.84
CA ARG A 29 -23.76 15.47 -24.78
C ARG A 29 -22.60 15.45 -23.79
N PRO A 30 -22.78 15.85 -22.49
CA PRO A 30 -21.83 15.43 -21.51
C PRO A 30 -21.77 13.91 -21.71
N THR A 31 -20.64 13.37 -22.16
CA THR A 31 -20.28 12.00 -21.82
C THR A 31 -20.31 12.04 -20.30
N TYR A 32 -21.46 11.72 -19.71
CA TYR A 32 -21.52 11.32 -18.33
C TYR A 32 -20.54 10.17 -18.28
N ASN A 33 -19.34 10.49 -17.85
CA ASN A 33 -18.37 9.48 -17.55
C ASN A 33 -19.09 8.55 -16.58
N PHE A 34 -19.31 7.34 -17.01
CA PHE A 34 -19.84 6.20 -16.24
C PHE A 34 -19.01 5.97 -14.94
N GLN A 35 -18.06 6.84 -14.68
CA GLN A 35 -17.07 6.82 -13.64
C GLN A 35 -17.63 6.99 -12.21
N GLU A 36 -18.82 7.54 -12.02
CA GLU A 36 -19.32 7.78 -10.65
C GLU A 36 -20.11 6.63 -10.01
N GLY A 37 -20.44 5.59 -10.73
CA GLY A 37 -21.28 4.50 -10.18
C GLY A 37 -20.68 3.09 -10.25
N GLY A 38 -19.72 2.84 -11.11
CA GLY A 38 -19.19 1.51 -11.40
C GLY A 38 -17.71 1.34 -11.08
N GLN A 39 -17.10 2.21 -10.29
CA GLN A 39 -15.69 2.13 -9.92
C GLN A 39 -15.52 1.23 -8.70
N LEU A 40 -14.63 0.22 -8.82
CA LEU A 40 -14.16 -0.57 -7.68
C LEU A 40 -13.29 0.32 -6.80
N ASN A 41 -13.72 0.56 -5.58
CA ASN A 41 -12.97 1.36 -4.61
C ASN A 41 -12.75 0.54 -3.33
N PHE A 42 -11.54 -0.03 -3.20
CA PHE A 42 -11.11 -0.76 -2.02
C PHE A 42 -9.72 -0.32 -1.52
N GLU A 43 -9.24 0.82 -2.03
CA GLU A 43 -7.93 1.40 -1.69
C GLU A 43 -7.76 1.60 -0.18
N GLY A 44 -8.74 2.22 0.49
CA GLY A 44 -8.68 2.41 1.94
C GLY A 44 -8.57 1.11 2.72
N CYS A 45 -9.29 0.06 2.29
CA CYS A 45 -9.19 -1.27 2.90
C CYS A 45 -7.79 -1.87 2.71
N VAL A 46 -7.20 -1.74 1.51
CA VAL A 46 -5.83 -2.22 1.22
C VAL A 46 -4.81 -1.47 2.07
N GLU A 47 -4.94 -0.15 2.17
CA GLU A 47 -4.05 0.70 2.96
C GLU A 47 -4.05 0.29 4.44
N ASP A 48 -5.22 0.09 5.04
CA ASP A 48 -5.37 -0.34 6.44
C ASP A 48 -4.76 -1.73 6.66
N VAL A 49 -5.04 -2.69 5.76
CA VAL A 49 -4.49 -4.04 5.81
C VAL A 49 -2.96 -4.04 5.73
N ILE A 50 -2.38 -3.24 4.83
CA ILE A 50 -0.93 -3.14 4.67
C ILE A 50 -0.30 -2.50 5.91
N LYS A 51 -0.85 -1.39 6.43
CA LYS A 51 -0.33 -0.70 7.62
C LYS A 51 -0.32 -1.61 8.84
N GLU A 52 -1.44 -2.28 9.12
CA GLU A 52 -1.55 -3.23 10.24
C GLU A 52 -0.52 -4.35 10.13
N SER A 53 -0.37 -4.92 8.93
CA SER A 53 0.57 -6.02 8.70
C SER A 53 2.03 -5.56 8.77
N VAL A 54 2.36 -4.37 8.28
CA VAL A 54 3.71 -3.77 8.41
C VAL A 54 4.08 -3.57 9.86
N GLU A 55 3.18 -3.04 10.69
CA GLU A 55 3.39 -2.88 12.12
C GLU A 55 3.62 -4.22 12.81
N LYS A 56 2.75 -5.20 12.57
CA LYS A 56 2.89 -6.56 13.09
C LYS A 56 4.24 -7.19 12.74
N LEU A 57 4.60 -7.18 11.46
CA LEU A 57 5.86 -7.75 10.98
C LEU A 57 7.07 -6.99 11.55
N GLY A 58 6.99 -5.68 11.65
CA GLY A 58 8.01 -4.83 12.26
C GLY A 58 8.30 -5.23 13.69
N MET A 59 7.27 -5.42 14.51
CA MET A 59 7.39 -5.86 15.91
C MET A 59 7.93 -7.28 16.07
N GLN A 60 7.89 -8.11 15.03
CA GLN A 60 8.31 -9.51 15.04
C GLN A 60 9.62 -9.78 14.28
N GLY A 61 10.40 -8.72 13.98
CA GLY A 61 11.67 -8.84 13.26
C GLY A 61 11.53 -9.18 11.78
N GLY A 62 10.39 -8.80 11.17
CA GLY A 62 10.12 -8.96 9.74
C GLY A 62 9.38 -10.25 9.36
N PHE A 63 8.78 -10.94 10.32
CA PHE A 63 8.06 -12.20 10.11
C PHE A 63 6.64 -12.12 10.65
N ALA A 64 5.68 -12.71 9.96
CA ALA A 64 4.30 -12.81 10.44
C ALA A 64 4.15 -13.89 11.53
N ASN A 65 4.87 -15.01 11.39
CA ASN A 65 4.89 -16.13 12.34
C ASN A 65 6.31 -16.74 12.33
N PRO A 66 7.25 -16.22 13.13
CA PRO A 66 8.61 -16.73 13.14
C PRO A 66 8.68 -18.13 13.78
N GLU A 67 9.39 -19.06 13.16
CA GLU A 67 9.63 -20.42 13.70
C GLU A 67 10.77 -20.43 14.72
N PHE A 68 11.74 -19.52 14.57
CA PHE A 68 12.89 -19.38 15.46
C PHE A 68 12.94 -17.95 15.99
N TYR A 69 12.58 -17.79 17.26
CA TYR A 69 12.31 -16.48 17.85
C TYR A 69 12.73 -16.38 19.32
N TYR A 70 12.74 -15.16 19.81
CA TYR A 70 12.84 -14.80 21.21
C TYR A 70 11.52 -14.16 21.64
N ASP A 71 10.97 -14.60 22.77
CA ASP A 71 9.77 -13.97 23.36
C ASP A 71 10.17 -12.67 24.05
N TYR A 72 9.77 -11.56 23.45
CA TYR A 72 10.04 -10.21 23.94
C TYR A 72 8.74 -9.44 24.16
N LYS A 73 8.48 -9.05 25.41
CA LYS A 73 7.21 -8.46 25.84
C LYS A 73 6.03 -9.37 25.42
N THR A 74 5.23 -8.94 24.44
CA THR A 74 4.07 -9.70 23.92
C THR A 74 4.30 -10.29 22.53
N ASN A 75 5.50 -10.13 21.98
CA ASN A 75 5.82 -10.48 20.59
C ASN A 75 6.87 -11.58 20.53
N SER A 76 6.72 -12.48 19.56
CA SER A 76 7.74 -13.46 19.19
C SER A 76 8.64 -12.85 18.13
N VAL A 77 9.83 -12.37 18.53
CA VAL A 77 10.76 -11.64 17.65
C VAL A 77 11.73 -12.62 17.02
N ALA A 78 11.77 -12.66 15.67
CA ALA A 78 12.65 -13.54 14.93
C ALA A 78 14.13 -13.25 15.20
N TYR A 79 14.95 -14.30 15.34
CA TYR A 79 16.40 -14.14 15.33
C TYR A 79 16.90 -13.84 13.92
N LEU A 80 17.40 -12.63 13.70
CA LEU A 80 18.06 -12.24 12.44
C LEU A 80 19.52 -12.70 12.39
N CYS A 81 20.11 -12.90 13.55
CA CYS A 81 21.47 -13.38 13.75
C CYS A 81 21.52 -14.27 14.99
N TYR A 82 22.18 -15.41 14.94
CA TYR A 82 22.20 -16.37 16.04
C TYR A 82 23.54 -17.10 16.16
N THR A 83 23.96 -17.37 17.40
CA THR A 83 25.03 -18.29 17.73
C THR A 83 24.75 -18.95 19.09
N ASN A 84 25.16 -20.18 19.24
CA ASN A 84 25.16 -20.88 20.54
C ASN A 84 26.53 -20.82 21.25
N LEU A 85 27.49 -20.08 20.66
CA LEU A 85 28.85 -19.96 21.18
C LEU A 85 29.07 -18.54 21.69
N TYR A 86 29.12 -18.38 23.00
CA TYR A 86 29.26 -17.08 23.69
C TYR A 86 30.45 -16.23 23.24
N TYR A 87 31.53 -16.84 22.78
CA TYR A 87 32.78 -16.20 22.40
C TYR A 87 32.91 -15.97 20.89
N ARG A 88 31.84 -16.21 20.11
CA ARG A 88 31.84 -16.01 18.64
C ARG A 88 30.73 -15.05 18.24
N PRO A 89 31.00 -14.21 17.24
CA PRO A 89 29.93 -13.45 16.61
C PRO A 89 28.83 -14.37 16.08
N CYS A 90 27.63 -13.85 15.95
CA CYS A 90 26.50 -14.60 15.47
C CYS A 90 26.56 -14.86 13.96
N ILE A 91 25.78 -15.81 13.50
CA ILE A 91 25.65 -16.18 12.10
C ILE A 91 24.31 -15.65 11.59
N ARG A 92 24.31 -15.01 10.43
CA ARG A 92 23.12 -14.48 9.79
C ARG A 92 22.09 -15.58 9.55
N GLN A 93 20.84 -15.33 9.96
CA GLN A 93 19.73 -16.25 9.74
C GLN A 93 18.90 -15.86 8.51
N VAL A 94 18.92 -14.58 8.11
CA VAL A 94 18.15 -14.04 6.99
C VAL A 94 19.09 -13.29 6.04
N ALA A 95 19.25 -13.80 4.81
CA ALA A 95 20.20 -13.24 3.84
C ALA A 95 19.77 -11.87 3.31
N PHE A 96 18.51 -11.73 2.92
CA PHE A 96 17.95 -10.53 2.29
C PHE A 96 16.69 -10.11 3.05
N LEU A 97 16.86 -9.29 4.08
CA LEU A 97 15.78 -8.93 5.01
C LEU A 97 14.61 -8.22 4.32
N SER A 98 14.87 -7.29 3.39
CA SER A 98 13.81 -6.58 2.67
C SER A 98 12.97 -7.53 1.81
N GLN A 99 13.60 -8.40 1.04
CA GLN A 99 12.89 -9.39 0.20
C GLN A 99 12.12 -10.41 1.05
N LYS A 100 12.70 -10.80 2.21
CA LYS A 100 12.00 -11.66 3.15
C LYS A 100 10.77 -10.97 3.72
N PHE A 101 10.88 -9.69 4.08
CA PHE A 101 9.76 -8.89 4.56
C PHE A 101 8.64 -8.76 3.51
N GLU A 102 8.98 -8.50 2.23
CA GLU A 102 8.02 -8.47 1.12
C GLU A 102 7.25 -9.80 1.02
N ALA A 103 7.96 -10.92 1.05
CA ALA A 103 7.34 -12.24 0.97
C ALA A 103 6.41 -12.54 2.17
N GLU A 104 6.82 -12.16 3.39
CA GLU A 104 5.99 -12.31 4.59
C GLU A 104 4.78 -11.37 4.55
N LEU A 105 4.96 -10.13 4.10
CA LEU A 105 3.88 -9.16 3.93
C LEU A 105 2.85 -9.65 2.90
N LYS A 106 3.30 -10.11 1.74
CA LYS A 106 2.43 -10.72 0.72
C LYS A 106 1.64 -11.89 1.28
N LYS A 107 2.29 -12.75 2.06
CA LYS A 107 1.66 -13.93 2.69
C LYS A 107 0.61 -13.54 3.74
N ASP A 108 0.91 -12.54 4.60
CA ASP A 108 -0.02 -12.10 5.66
C ASP A 108 -1.22 -11.32 5.10
N THR A 109 -1.02 -10.57 4.00
CA THR A 109 -2.04 -9.67 3.47
C THR A 109 -2.87 -10.24 2.32
N GLY A 110 -2.39 -11.27 1.62
CA GLY A 110 -3.00 -11.76 0.39
C GLY A 110 -4.49 -12.08 0.52
N ALA A 111 -4.88 -12.90 1.51
CA ALA A 111 -6.28 -13.24 1.74
C ALA A 111 -7.13 -12.05 2.22
N LYS A 112 -6.52 -11.11 2.97
CA LYS A 112 -7.20 -9.91 3.46
C LYS A 112 -7.50 -8.96 2.29
N ILE A 113 -6.54 -8.72 1.39
CA ILE A 113 -6.69 -7.87 0.20
C ILE A 113 -7.69 -8.48 -0.77
N GLN A 114 -7.66 -9.79 -0.99
CA GLN A 114 -8.68 -10.51 -1.75
C GLN A 114 -10.08 -10.26 -1.17
N SER A 115 -10.24 -10.29 0.16
CA SER A 115 -11.51 -9.99 0.83
C SER A 115 -11.96 -8.53 0.67
N CYS A 116 -11.02 -7.56 0.65
CA CYS A 116 -11.32 -6.15 0.35
C CYS A 116 -11.92 -6.01 -1.06
N TYR A 117 -11.27 -6.62 -2.05
CA TYR A 117 -11.73 -6.65 -3.44
C TYR A 117 -13.11 -7.27 -3.58
N GLU A 118 -13.32 -8.47 -3.03
CA GLU A 118 -14.62 -9.16 -3.06
C GLU A 118 -15.74 -8.36 -2.39
N SER A 119 -15.40 -7.61 -1.33
CA SER A 119 -16.38 -6.74 -0.66
C SER A 119 -16.81 -5.59 -1.56
N SER A 120 -15.87 -4.98 -2.30
CA SER A 120 -16.15 -3.94 -3.29
C SER A 120 -16.98 -4.49 -4.46
N VAL A 121 -16.68 -5.70 -4.94
CA VAL A 121 -17.48 -6.39 -5.97
C VAL A 121 -18.92 -6.66 -5.49
N ARG A 122 -19.09 -7.15 -4.25
CA ARG A 122 -20.42 -7.36 -3.66
C ARG A 122 -21.22 -6.06 -3.55
N GLU A 123 -20.55 -4.96 -3.18
CA GLU A 123 -21.18 -3.64 -3.11
C GLU A 123 -21.70 -3.20 -4.48
N LEU A 124 -20.91 -3.33 -5.55
CA LEU A 124 -21.34 -3.02 -6.91
C LEU A 124 -22.55 -3.88 -7.35
N ARG A 125 -22.51 -5.18 -7.09
CA ARG A 125 -23.65 -6.07 -7.37
C ARG A 125 -24.91 -5.64 -6.62
N SER A 126 -24.78 -5.21 -5.38
CA SER A 126 -25.91 -4.71 -4.58
C SER A 126 -26.53 -3.42 -5.14
N LYS A 127 -25.75 -2.63 -5.86
CA LYS A 127 -26.18 -1.43 -6.58
C LYS A 127 -26.78 -1.72 -7.96
N GLY A 128 -26.88 -3.00 -8.35
CA GLY A 128 -27.52 -3.42 -9.60
C GLY A 128 -26.56 -3.55 -10.79
N PHE A 129 -25.25 -3.49 -10.57
CA PHE A 129 -24.27 -3.77 -11.63
C PHE A 129 -24.09 -5.26 -11.85
N ASP A 130 -23.95 -5.67 -13.12
CA ASP A 130 -23.45 -7.00 -13.46
C ASP A 130 -21.92 -6.98 -13.41
N VAL A 131 -21.32 -7.75 -12.50
CA VAL A 131 -19.88 -7.81 -12.28
C VAL A 131 -19.38 -9.22 -12.52
N LYS A 132 -18.46 -9.36 -13.48
CA LYS A 132 -17.68 -10.58 -13.72
C LYS A 132 -16.28 -10.33 -13.20
N ASP A 133 -15.85 -11.12 -12.24
CA ASP A 133 -14.59 -11.02 -11.53
C ASP A 133 -13.83 -12.36 -11.55
N ALA A 134 -12.53 -12.28 -11.30
CA ALA A 134 -11.65 -13.43 -11.15
C ALA A 134 -10.87 -13.31 -9.84
N GLU A 135 -10.27 -14.41 -9.39
CA GLU A 135 -9.32 -14.41 -8.28
C GLU A 135 -8.11 -13.53 -8.61
N GLY A 136 -7.70 -12.68 -7.68
CA GLY A 136 -6.61 -11.74 -7.89
C GLY A 136 -5.24 -12.34 -7.57
N ASN A 137 -4.22 -11.87 -8.26
CA ASN A 137 -2.81 -12.09 -7.92
C ASN A 137 -2.25 -10.83 -7.29
N LEU A 138 -1.59 -10.98 -6.13
CA LEU A 138 -0.99 -9.87 -5.37
C LEU A 138 0.50 -9.83 -5.60
N GLU A 139 1.05 -8.66 -5.89
CA GLU A 139 2.47 -8.37 -5.87
C GLU A 139 2.75 -7.19 -4.95
N ILE A 140 3.82 -7.27 -4.18
CA ILE A 140 4.24 -6.21 -3.25
C ILE A 140 5.72 -5.93 -3.49
N ASP A 141 6.05 -4.65 -3.63
CA ASP A 141 7.42 -4.15 -3.78
C ASP A 141 7.69 -3.05 -2.76
N LEU A 142 8.78 -3.19 -2.02
CA LEU A 142 9.25 -2.18 -1.08
C LEU A 142 10.24 -1.24 -1.76
N SER A 143 9.93 0.03 -1.77
CA SER A 143 10.81 1.08 -2.27
C SER A 143 11.02 2.20 -1.25
N LEU A 144 11.98 3.08 -1.52
CA LEU A 144 12.28 4.18 -0.60
C LEU A 144 11.06 5.10 -0.44
N GLY A 145 10.53 5.15 0.79
CA GLY A 145 9.39 5.99 1.17
C GLY A 145 8.01 5.41 0.88
N LYS A 146 7.90 4.25 0.21
CA LYS A 146 6.59 3.68 -0.13
C LYS A 146 6.59 2.17 -0.29
N ILE A 147 5.41 1.60 -0.17
CA ILE A 147 5.08 0.22 -0.53
C ILE A 147 4.20 0.28 -1.76
N ASN A 148 4.61 -0.36 -2.85
CA ASN A 148 3.81 -0.53 -4.06
C ASN A 148 3.09 -1.86 -3.97
N VAL A 149 1.79 -1.84 -4.19
CA VAL A 149 0.91 -3.00 -4.15
C VAL A 149 0.21 -3.10 -5.50
N LEU A 150 0.49 -4.15 -6.25
CA LEU A 150 -0.19 -4.47 -7.49
C LEU A 150 -1.12 -5.66 -7.25
N PHE A 151 -2.41 -5.45 -7.48
CA PHE A 151 -3.43 -6.50 -7.40
C PHE A 151 -4.05 -6.70 -8.78
N SER A 152 -3.68 -7.77 -9.46
CA SER A 152 -4.13 -8.10 -10.80
C SER A 152 -5.35 -9.02 -10.74
N ALA A 153 -6.53 -8.46 -11.02
CA ALA A 153 -7.81 -9.17 -11.01
C ALA A 153 -8.69 -8.73 -12.19
N PRO A 154 -8.68 -9.46 -13.31
CA PRO A 154 -9.52 -9.13 -14.46
C PRO A 154 -11.00 -9.03 -14.06
N THR A 155 -11.56 -7.83 -14.17
CA THR A 155 -12.91 -7.50 -13.70
C THR A 155 -13.65 -6.72 -14.76
N SER A 156 -14.87 -7.14 -15.11
CA SER A 156 -15.76 -6.35 -15.95
C SER A 156 -17.02 -5.98 -15.19
N VAL A 157 -17.37 -4.69 -15.24
CA VAL A 157 -18.56 -4.12 -14.61
C VAL A 157 -19.47 -3.59 -15.71
N SER A 158 -20.71 -4.01 -15.76
CA SER A 158 -21.68 -3.56 -16.77
C SER A 158 -23.03 -3.19 -16.16
N SER A 159 -23.75 -2.28 -16.83
CA SER A 159 -25.12 -1.88 -16.53
C SER A 159 -25.85 -1.59 -17.83
N ASP A 160 -27.16 -1.30 -17.78
CA ASP A 160 -27.95 -0.92 -18.94
C ASP A 160 -27.44 0.30 -19.70
N SER A 161 -26.61 1.14 -19.04
CA SER A 161 -26.07 2.37 -19.60
C SER A 161 -24.62 2.28 -20.09
N GLY A 162 -23.92 1.15 -19.88
CA GLY A 162 -22.54 0.94 -20.31
C GLY A 162 -21.76 -0.03 -19.44
N GLY A 163 -20.47 -0.18 -19.75
CA GLY A 163 -19.58 -1.05 -18.98
C GLY A 163 -18.14 -0.57 -18.98
N SER A 164 -17.36 -1.03 -17.98
CA SER A 164 -15.93 -0.80 -17.82
C SER A 164 -15.23 -2.11 -17.53
N SER A 165 -13.95 -2.24 -17.88
CA SER A 165 -13.11 -3.37 -17.51
C SER A 165 -11.85 -2.86 -16.81
N PHE A 166 -11.40 -3.60 -15.82
CA PHE A 166 -10.21 -3.37 -15.03
C PHE A 166 -9.37 -4.65 -15.09
N GLU A 167 -8.07 -4.53 -15.15
CA GLU A 167 -7.15 -5.67 -15.11
C GLU A 167 -6.29 -5.60 -13.87
N ASP A 168 -5.75 -4.43 -13.59
CA ASP A 168 -4.80 -4.18 -12.52
C ASP A 168 -5.25 -3.02 -11.62
N PHE A 169 -4.98 -3.17 -10.34
CA PHE A 169 -5.21 -2.15 -9.31
C PHE A 169 -3.88 -1.85 -8.64
N ASP A 170 -3.38 -0.65 -8.87
CA ASP A 170 -2.12 -0.15 -8.33
C ASP A 170 -2.37 0.74 -7.12
N PHE A 171 -1.71 0.43 -5.99
CA PHE A 171 -1.76 1.22 -4.78
C PHE A 171 -0.34 1.61 -4.35
N SER A 172 -0.15 2.85 -3.94
CA SER A 172 1.13 3.35 -3.44
C SER A 172 0.96 3.92 -2.04
N ILE A 173 1.44 3.18 -1.04
CA ILE A 173 1.24 3.47 0.38
C ILE A 173 2.53 4.05 0.95
N ASN A 174 2.46 5.25 1.53
CA ASN A 174 3.63 5.86 2.16
C ASN A 174 4.10 5.02 3.36
N SER A 175 5.39 4.66 3.37
CA SER A 175 5.98 3.87 4.43
C SER A 175 7.49 4.06 4.48
N LYS A 176 8.04 4.13 5.67
CA LYS A 176 9.49 4.19 5.92
C LYS A 176 10.12 2.81 6.14
N ILE A 177 9.34 1.74 6.04
CA ILE A 177 9.77 0.38 6.39
C ILE A 177 11.03 -0.05 5.64
N TYR A 178 11.17 0.29 4.34
CA TYR A 178 12.38 -0.03 3.57
C TYR A 178 13.65 0.54 4.20
N ARG A 179 13.58 1.79 4.69
CA ARG A 179 14.69 2.45 5.40
C ARG A 179 15.01 1.74 6.72
N LEU A 180 13.99 1.39 7.50
CA LEU A 180 14.15 0.68 8.78
C LEU A 180 14.78 -0.70 8.58
N LEU A 181 14.35 -1.45 7.57
CA LEU A 181 14.92 -2.76 7.20
C LEU A 181 16.38 -2.63 6.75
N SER A 182 16.74 -1.56 6.04
CA SER A 182 18.12 -1.29 5.64
C SER A 182 19.03 -1.04 6.85
N ILE A 183 18.54 -0.31 7.86
CA ILE A 183 19.26 -0.05 9.11
C ILE A 183 19.37 -1.35 9.92
N ALA A 184 18.28 -2.12 10.04
CA ALA A 184 18.30 -3.42 10.70
C ALA A 184 19.32 -4.38 10.06
N SER A 185 19.40 -4.38 8.71
CA SER A 185 20.40 -5.16 7.97
C SER A 185 21.84 -4.71 8.30
N SER A 186 22.06 -3.40 8.46
CA SER A 186 23.37 -2.85 8.85
C SER A 186 23.77 -3.23 10.26
N ILE A 187 22.80 -3.26 11.19
CA ILE A 187 23.01 -3.74 12.57
C ILE A 187 23.41 -5.22 12.56
N VAL A 188 22.68 -6.04 11.83
CA VAL A 188 22.97 -7.48 11.69
C VAL A 188 24.36 -7.71 11.10
N GLU A 189 24.74 -6.93 10.08
CA GLU A 189 26.07 -7.01 9.47
C GLU A 189 27.18 -6.68 10.48
N SER A 190 26.98 -5.62 11.26
CA SER A 190 27.92 -5.22 12.31
C SER A 190 28.05 -6.29 13.40
N GLU A 191 26.95 -6.91 13.85
CA GLU A 191 26.94 -8.01 14.81
C GLU A 191 27.73 -9.23 14.30
N ILE A 192 27.60 -9.57 13.03
CA ILE A 192 28.33 -10.68 12.41
C ILE A 192 29.83 -10.44 12.39
N HIS A 193 30.26 -9.20 12.15
CA HIS A 193 31.69 -8.88 12.01
C HIS A 193 32.38 -8.62 13.36
N SER A 194 31.73 -7.91 14.27
CA SER A 194 32.34 -7.42 15.49
C SER A 194 31.70 -7.90 16.79
N GLY A 195 30.52 -8.54 16.71
CA GLY A 195 29.71 -8.85 17.88
C GLY A 195 29.08 -7.61 18.54
N ASP A 196 29.02 -6.48 17.81
CA ASP A 196 28.41 -5.23 18.23
C ASP A 196 27.64 -4.60 17.07
N GLY A 197 26.38 -4.21 17.27
CA GLY A 197 25.50 -3.62 16.28
C GLY A 197 25.87 -2.22 15.81
N GLY A 198 26.89 -1.59 16.41
CA GLY A 198 27.36 -0.26 16.02
C GLY A 198 26.33 0.85 16.27
N ILE A 199 25.47 0.68 17.26
CA ILE A 199 24.29 1.55 17.50
C ILE A 199 24.69 3.01 17.74
N GLU A 200 25.83 3.27 18.35
CA GLU A 200 26.30 4.63 18.65
C GLU A 200 26.62 5.42 17.37
N ILE A 201 27.18 4.74 16.36
CA ILE A 201 27.47 5.36 15.07
C ILE A 201 26.17 5.59 14.31
N LEU A 202 25.25 4.65 14.37
CA LEU A 202 23.95 4.75 13.71
C LEU A 202 23.10 5.88 14.30
N ARG A 203 23.12 6.11 15.61
CA ARG A 203 22.44 7.23 16.28
C ARG A 203 22.95 8.59 15.79
N LEU A 204 24.25 8.70 15.53
CA LEU A 204 24.83 9.92 14.97
C LEU A 204 24.46 10.16 13.51
N THR A 205 24.24 9.08 12.77
CA THR A 205 23.90 9.13 11.35
C THR A 205 22.39 9.34 11.12
N TYR A 206 21.57 8.71 11.94
CA TYR A 206 20.10 8.70 11.84
C TYR A 206 19.47 9.36 13.07
N TYR A 207 19.69 10.67 13.22
CA TYR A 207 19.24 11.46 14.38
C TYR A 207 17.72 11.64 14.46
N ASP A 208 16.99 11.31 13.39
CA ASP A 208 15.53 11.32 13.28
C ASP A 208 14.90 9.98 13.69
N LEU A 209 15.73 9.01 14.12
CA LEU A 209 15.26 7.71 14.58
C LEU A 209 15.66 7.49 16.04
N ASN A 210 14.76 6.89 16.80
CA ASN A 210 15.09 6.32 18.09
C ASN A 210 15.65 4.91 17.91
N LEU A 211 16.93 4.74 18.27
CA LEU A 211 17.65 3.46 18.18
C LEU A 211 18.01 3.00 19.58
N GLU A 212 17.46 1.89 20.00
CA GLU A 212 17.73 1.33 21.34
C GLU A 212 18.28 -0.09 21.25
N ILE A 213 19.02 -0.47 22.27
CA ILE A 213 19.51 -1.83 22.47
C ILE A 213 19.18 -2.29 23.89
N GLU A 214 18.49 -3.40 24.00
CA GLU A 214 18.24 -4.08 25.24
C GLU A 214 19.00 -5.42 25.26
N ARG A 215 19.85 -5.61 26.28
CA ARG A 215 20.56 -6.87 26.50
C ARG A 215 19.73 -7.73 27.44
N GLN A 216 19.46 -8.95 26.98
CA GLN A 216 18.65 -9.92 27.68
C GLN A 216 19.50 -10.94 28.46
N GLU A 217 18.90 -11.61 29.39
CA GLU A 217 19.51 -12.77 30.05
C GLU A 217 19.85 -13.83 28.97
N GLY A 218 21.01 -14.48 29.10
CA GLY A 218 21.49 -15.45 28.12
C GLY A 218 22.25 -14.83 26.93
N GLY A 219 22.45 -13.50 26.90
CA GLY A 219 23.30 -12.82 25.93
C GLY A 219 22.60 -12.39 24.64
N SER A 220 21.29 -12.61 24.49
CA SER A 220 20.51 -12.09 23.38
C SER A 220 20.43 -10.57 23.44
N LYS A 221 20.38 -9.93 22.28
CA LYS A 221 20.24 -8.47 22.12
C LYS A 221 19.01 -8.18 21.28
N ILE A 222 18.17 -7.28 21.77
CA ILE A 222 17.01 -6.74 21.05
C ILE A 222 17.37 -5.33 20.60
N TYR A 223 17.25 -5.07 19.30
CA TYR A 223 17.43 -3.75 18.71
C TYR A 223 16.07 -3.20 18.31
N SER A 224 15.69 -2.06 18.88
CA SER A 224 14.49 -1.31 18.50
C SER A 224 14.87 -0.14 17.59
N ILE A 225 14.16 -0.01 16.49
CA ILE A 225 14.33 1.08 15.51
C ILE A 225 12.96 1.73 15.33
N GLU A 226 12.78 2.93 15.86
CA GLU A 226 11.52 3.66 15.80
C GLU A 226 11.71 4.99 15.06
N ASP A 227 10.76 5.32 14.19
CA ASP A 227 10.71 6.64 13.56
C ASP A 227 9.91 7.60 14.45
N GLU A 228 10.55 8.62 14.98
CA GLU A 228 9.90 9.58 15.88
C GLU A 228 8.87 10.48 15.18
N THR A 229 8.93 10.58 13.84
CA THR A 229 8.02 11.45 13.07
C THR A 229 6.68 10.80 12.76
N THR A 230 6.47 9.53 13.10
CA THR A 230 5.21 8.80 12.90
C THR A 230 4.29 8.78 14.13
N LYS A 231 4.63 9.53 15.18
CA LYS A 231 3.82 9.65 16.41
C LYS A 231 2.82 10.81 16.39
N GLU A 232 2.35 11.26 15.19
CA GLU A 232 1.22 12.19 15.07
C GLU A 232 -0.09 11.47 14.77
#